data_ab73c512c750059eadfef6a34dd5aeee
#
_entry.id   ab73c512c750059eadfef6a34dd5aeee
#
_cell.length_a   1.000
_cell.length_b   1.000
_cell.length_c   1.000
_cell.angle_alpha   90.00
_cell.angle_beta   90.00
_cell.angle_gamma   90.00
#
_symmetry.space_group_name_H-M   'P 1'
#
loop_
_entity.id
_entity.type
_entity.pdbx_description
1 polymer ?
#
loop_
_entity_poly.entity_id
_entity_poly.type
_entity_poly.pdbx_seq_one_letter_code
_entity_poly.pdbx_strand_id
1 'polypeptide(L)'
;MIKNNRNQNNHSLFALAALQAIPLSIFAQNAGDRPNILYIMCDDHAMQAISAYGSPISKLAPTPNIDRLAERGMKFNEAFVENSLSTPSRACLMTGLYSHQNGQRQLAEGIDSTKTFF
;
A
#
# COMPACT_ATOMS: atom_id res chain seq x y z
N MET A 1 36.93 10.46 57.94
CA MET A 1 37.08 9.25 57.10
C MET A 1 36.03 9.32 56.01
N ILE A 2 36.42 9.93 54.85
CA ILE A 2 35.47 10.19 53.72
C ILE A 2 35.73 9.09 52.72
N LYS A 3 34.78 8.14 52.55
CA LYS A 3 34.82 7.13 51.48
C LYS A 3 34.39 7.72 50.17
N ASN A 4 35.26 7.72 49.20
CA ASN A 4 35.09 8.21 47.86
C ASN A 4 34.23 7.22 47.05
N ASN A 5 33.00 7.62 46.67
CA ASN A 5 32.08 6.80 45.91
C ASN A 5 32.14 7.23 44.44
N ARG A 6 33.22 6.85 43.71
CA ARG A 6 33.46 7.25 42.29
C ARG A 6 33.18 6.16 41.27
N ASN A 7 32.47 5.07 41.62
CA ASN A 7 32.42 3.91 40.71
C ASN A 7 31.02 3.56 40.16
N GLN A 8 30.01 4.39 40.37
CA GLN A 8 28.67 4.03 39.88
C GLN A 8 28.23 4.75 38.60
N ASN A 9 28.96 5.74 38.10
CA ASN A 9 28.51 6.54 36.96
C ASN A 9 29.01 6.04 35.60
N ASN A 10 29.92 5.05 35.55
CA ASN A 10 30.50 4.62 34.30
C ASN A 10 29.63 3.60 33.54
N HIS A 11 28.77 2.85 34.22
CA HIS A 11 27.92 1.85 33.54
C HIS A 11 26.74 2.47 32.81
N SER A 12 26.25 3.64 33.24
CA SER A 12 25.17 4.36 32.57
C SER A 12 25.63 5.07 31.30
N LEU A 13 26.88 5.52 31.24
CA LEU A 13 27.46 6.14 30.04
C LEU A 13 27.75 5.12 28.94
N PHE A 14 28.16 3.91 29.29
CA PHE A 14 28.37 2.83 28.32
C PHE A 14 27.03 2.27 27.78
N ALA A 15 25.97 2.24 28.57
CA ALA A 15 24.65 1.83 28.13
C ALA A 15 24.02 2.84 27.16
N LEU A 16 24.25 4.14 27.34
CA LEU A 16 23.75 5.18 26.41
C LEU A 16 24.52 5.18 25.08
N ALA A 17 25.82 4.88 25.09
CA ALA A 17 26.63 4.81 23.87
C ALA A 17 26.31 3.58 23.01
N ALA A 18 25.88 2.48 23.61
CA ALA A 18 25.50 1.26 22.87
C ALA A 18 24.16 1.39 22.12
N LEU A 19 23.28 2.30 22.52
CA LEU A 19 21.98 2.52 21.87
C LEU A 19 22.09 3.36 20.60
N GLN A 20 23.22 4.05 20.37
CA GLN A 20 23.44 4.88 19.17
C GLN A 20 24.15 4.14 18.02
N ALA A 21 24.51 2.89 18.20
CA ALA A 21 25.16 2.08 17.18
C ALA A 21 24.20 1.19 16.37
N ILE A 22 22.90 1.57 16.30
CA ILE A 22 22.03 0.97 15.30
C ILE A 22 22.43 1.57 13.95
N PRO A 23 23.01 0.79 13.03
CA PRO A 23 23.45 1.35 11.76
C PRO A 23 22.22 1.90 11.02
N LEU A 24 22.26 3.17 10.69
CA LEU A 24 21.26 3.88 9.85
C LEU A 24 21.19 3.29 8.42
N SER A 25 21.97 2.26 8.15
CA SER A 25 22.07 1.54 6.88
C SER A 25 20.85 0.67 6.55
N ILE A 26 19.90 0.49 7.47
CA ILE A 26 18.68 -0.29 7.19
C ILE A 26 17.74 0.43 6.20
N PHE A 27 17.92 1.74 6.00
CA PHE A 27 17.10 2.53 5.08
C PHE A 27 17.79 2.94 3.76
N ALA A 28 19.03 2.53 3.54
CA ALA A 28 19.64 2.65 2.23
C ALA A 28 19.14 1.53 1.31
N GLN A 29 17.87 1.59 0.92
CA GLN A 29 17.42 0.89 -0.28
C GLN A 29 18.23 1.46 -1.44
N ASN A 30 18.97 0.59 -2.12
CA ASN A 30 19.75 0.94 -3.28
C ASN A 30 18.88 1.74 -4.25
N ALA A 31 19.23 2.98 -4.52
CA ALA A 31 18.54 3.85 -5.47
C ALA A 31 18.54 3.31 -6.92
N GLY A 32 19.06 2.08 -7.13
CA GLY A 32 19.16 1.39 -8.41
C GLY A 32 18.06 0.39 -8.73
N ASP A 33 17.37 -0.16 -7.72
CA ASP A 33 16.32 -1.18 -7.94
C ASP A 33 14.93 -0.53 -7.81
N ARG A 34 14.49 0.14 -8.86
CA ARG A 34 13.08 0.53 -8.96
C ARG A 34 12.28 -0.72 -9.36
N PRO A 35 11.28 -1.15 -8.55
CA PRO A 35 10.49 -2.31 -8.91
C PRO A 35 9.65 -2.03 -10.15
N ASN A 36 9.45 -3.05 -10.98
CA ASN A 36 8.45 -3.01 -12.02
C ASN A 36 7.08 -3.15 -11.36
N ILE A 37 6.15 -2.23 -11.69
CA ILE A 37 4.79 -2.24 -11.17
C ILE A 37 3.84 -2.61 -12.30
N LEU A 38 3.11 -3.72 -12.13
CA LEU A 38 2.02 -4.10 -13.01
C LEU A 38 0.69 -3.90 -12.28
N TYR A 39 -0.15 -3.01 -12.80
CA TYR A 39 -1.50 -2.81 -12.31
C TYR A 39 -2.51 -3.47 -13.26
N ILE A 40 -3.39 -4.31 -12.72
CA ILE A 40 -4.46 -4.99 -13.47
C ILE A 40 -5.79 -4.61 -12.84
N MET A 41 -6.70 -4.05 -13.63
CA MET A 41 -8.05 -3.67 -13.22
C MET A 41 -9.07 -4.44 -14.03
N CYS A 42 -9.97 -5.14 -13.37
CA CYS A 42 -11.13 -5.79 -14.00
C CYS A 42 -12.34 -4.85 -13.90
N ASP A 43 -13.11 -4.76 -14.97
CA ASP A 43 -14.39 -4.05 -14.98
C ASP A 43 -15.51 -4.99 -14.58
N ASP A 44 -16.46 -4.51 -13.78
CA ASP A 44 -17.65 -5.25 -13.31
C ASP A 44 -17.35 -6.65 -12.71
N HIS A 45 -16.17 -6.84 -12.12
CA HIS A 45 -15.78 -8.10 -11.50
C HIS A 45 -15.98 -8.05 -9.99
N ALA A 46 -17.07 -8.65 -9.54
CA ALA A 46 -17.40 -8.69 -8.12
C ALA A 46 -16.41 -9.56 -7.32
N MET A 47 -16.07 -9.14 -6.11
CA MET A 47 -15.21 -9.89 -5.18
C MET A 47 -15.70 -11.33 -4.98
N GLN A 48 -17.02 -11.54 -4.94
CA GLN A 48 -17.65 -12.84 -4.78
C GLN A 48 -17.36 -13.82 -5.95
N ALA A 49 -16.99 -13.31 -7.12
CA ALA A 49 -16.62 -14.11 -8.28
C ALA A 49 -15.13 -14.52 -8.29
N ILE A 50 -14.34 -14.05 -7.34
CA ILE A 50 -12.93 -14.41 -7.18
C ILE A 50 -12.83 -15.56 -6.18
N SER A 51 -12.32 -16.72 -6.62
CA SER A 51 -12.28 -17.93 -5.79
C SER A 51 -11.39 -17.84 -4.56
N ALA A 52 -10.36 -17.03 -4.57
CA ALA A 52 -9.51 -16.76 -3.40
C ALA A 52 -10.29 -16.18 -2.19
N TYR A 53 -11.47 -15.61 -2.39
CA TYR A 53 -12.33 -15.13 -1.32
C TYR A 53 -13.36 -16.15 -0.80
N GLY A 54 -13.43 -17.35 -1.41
CA GLY A 54 -14.18 -18.48 -0.88
C GLY A 54 -15.70 -18.40 -1.02
N SER A 55 -16.23 -17.53 -1.89
CA SER A 55 -17.65 -17.43 -2.15
C SER A 55 -18.23 -18.68 -2.83
N PRO A 56 -19.48 -19.06 -2.56
CA PRO A 56 -20.15 -20.14 -3.29
C PRO A 56 -20.19 -19.94 -4.81
N ILE A 57 -20.31 -18.70 -5.29
CA ILE A 57 -20.35 -18.37 -6.72
C ILE A 57 -19.01 -18.71 -7.39
N SER A 58 -17.90 -18.52 -6.73
CA SER A 58 -16.57 -18.79 -7.28
C SER A 58 -16.33 -20.28 -7.54
N LYS A 59 -17.12 -21.17 -6.96
CA LYS A 59 -17.07 -22.61 -7.26
C LYS A 59 -17.57 -22.93 -8.67
N LEU A 60 -18.46 -22.11 -9.23
CA LEU A 60 -19.00 -22.28 -10.58
C LEU A 60 -18.03 -21.75 -11.65
N ALA A 61 -17.24 -20.73 -11.31
CA ALA A 61 -16.28 -20.08 -12.19
C ALA A 61 -14.99 -19.80 -11.43
N PRO A 62 -14.13 -20.78 -11.22
CA PRO A 62 -12.88 -20.60 -10.47
C PRO A 62 -11.90 -19.68 -11.21
N THR A 63 -11.11 -18.91 -10.43
CA THR A 63 -10.15 -17.94 -10.93
C THR A 63 -8.70 -18.35 -10.58
N PRO A 64 -8.17 -19.47 -11.11
CA PRO A 64 -6.93 -20.07 -10.61
C PRO A 64 -5.71 -19.18 -10.79
N ASN A 65 -5.70 -18.31 -11.77
CA ASN A 65 -4.59 -17.36 -11.97
C ASN A 65 -4.58 -16.25 -10.94
N ILE A 66 -5.76 -15.73 -10.58
CA ILE A 66 -5.91 -14.72 -9.53
C ILE A 66 -5.63 -15.35 -8.16
N ASP A 67 -6.07 -16.58 -7.95
CA ASP A 67 -5.83 -17.33 -6.71
C ASP A 67 -4.33 -17.52 -6.46
N ARG A 68 -3.56 -17.84 -7.51
CA ARG A 68 -2.08 -17.94 -7.40
C ARG A 68 -1.43 -16.61 -7.03
N LEU A 69 -1.97 -15.47 -7.45
CA LEU A 69 -1.47 -14.17 -7.01
C LEU A 69 -1.76 -13.95 -5.52
N ALA A 70 -2.96 -14.32 -5.08
CA ALA A 70 -3.34 -14.23 -3.67
C ALA A 70 -2.50 -15.15 -2.77
N GLU A 71 -2.17 -16.35 -3.24
CA GLU A 71 -1.33 -17.31 -2.51
C GLU A 71 0.13 -16.86 -2.35
N ARG A 72 0.67 -16.16 -3.36
CA ARG A 72 2.06 -15.73 -3.38
C ARG A 72 2.29 -14.30 -2.89
N GLY A 73 1.23 -13.56 -2.69
CA GLY A 73 1.26 -12.15 -2.34
C GLY A 73 0.39 -11.84 -1.14
N MET A 74 -0.27 -10.69 -1.20
CA MET A 74 -1.16 -10.22 -0.15
C MET A 74 -2.58 -10.12 -0.69
N LYS A 75 -3.54 -10.64 0.06
CA LYS A 75 -4.96 -10.51 -0.20
C LYS A 75 -5.58 -9.54 0.80
N PHE A 76 -6.28 -8.52 0.30
CA PHE A 76 -7.01 -7.57 1.14
C PHE A 76 -8.45 -8.08 1.29
N ASN A 77 -8.91 -8.29 2.52
CA ASN A 77 -10.29 -8.66 2.81
C ASN A 77 -11.22 -7.45 2.80
N GLU A 78 -10.66 -6.29 3.11
CA GLU A 78 -11.38 -5.01 3.12
C GLU A 78 -10.55 -4.00 2.35
N ALA A 79 -11.11 -3.49 1.25
CA ALA A 79 -10.53 -2.42 0.45
C ALA A 79 -11.65 -1.47 0.05
N PHE A 80 -11.36 -0.18 0.09
CA PHE A 80 -12.32 0.88 -0.21
C PHE A 80 -11.85 1.64 -1.44
N VAL A 81 -12.81 2.03 -2.26
CA VAL A 81 -12.56 2.89 -3.41
C VAL A 81 -13.20 4.25 -3.16
N GLU A 82 -12.59 5.28 -3.69
CA GLU A 82 -13.09 6.64 -3.56
C GLU A 82 -14.39 6.85 -4.36
N ASN A 83 -14.50 6.22 -5.53
CA ASN A 83 -15.70 6.21 -6.34
C ASN A 83 -15.86 4.83 -7.00
N SER A 84 -17.01 4.20 -6.81
CA SER A 84 -17.26 2.83 -7.28
C SER A 84 -17.74 2.73 -8.74
N LEU A 85 -18.07 3.86 -9.38
CA LEU A 85 -18.47 3.87 -10.79
C LEU A 85 -17.25 3.73 -11.70
N SER A 86 -17.38 3.02 -12.82
CA SER A 86 -16.30 2.68 -13.75
C SER A 86 -15.45 3.90 -14.18
N THR A 87 -16.04 4.87 -14.87
CA THR A 87 -15.31 6.06 -15.37
C THR A 87 -14.73 6.93 -14.26
N PRO A 88 -15.48 7.31 -13.21
CA PRO A 88 -14.93 8.06 -12.10
C PRO A 88 -13.80 7.32 -11.34
N SER A 89 -13.95 6.02 -11.12
CA SER A 89 -12.91 5.20 -10.47
C SER A 89 -11.61 5.22 -11.28
N ARG A 90 -11.71 5.04 -12.59
CA ARG A 90 -10.56 5.12 -13.51
C ARG A 90 -9.93 6.50 -13.53
N ALA A 91 -10.75 7.56 -13.48
CA ALA A 91 -10.26 8.93 -13.40
C ALA A 91 -9.48 9.18 -12.11
N CYS A 92 -9.97 8.70 -10.96
CA CYS A 92 -9.25 8.79 -9.69
C CYS A 92 -7.90 8.06 -9.75
N LEU A 93 -7.89 6.87 -10.33
CA LEU A 93 -6.68 6.08 -10.49
C LEU A 93 -5.65 6.76 -11.40
N MET A 94 -6.10 7.27 -12.55
CA MET A 94 -5.24 7.91 -13.55
C MET A 94 -4.68 9.27 -13.11
N THR A 95 -5.40 9.96 -12.22
CA THR A 95 -5.03 11.32 -11.80
C THR A 95 -4.44 11.37 -10.39
N GLY A 96 -4.63 10.32 -9.60
CA GLY A 96 -4.30 10.33 -8.16
C GLY A 96 -5.18 11.32 -7.36
N LEU A 97 -6.27 11.83 -7.94
CA LEU A 97 -7.15 12.84 -7.34
C LEU A 97 -8.53 12.25 -7.07
N TYR A 98 -9.16 12.71 -6.00
CA TYR A 98 -10.57 12.40 -5.72
C TYR A 98 -11.52 12.92 -6.81
N SER A 99 -12.67 12.27 -7.00
CA SER A 99 -13.65 12.62 -8.03
C SER A 99 -14.09 14.09 -8.01
N HIS A 100 -14.24 14.68 -6.83
CA HIS A 100 -14.60 16.10 -6.69
C HIS A 100 -13.43 17.05 -7.08
N GLN A 101 -12.20 16.54 -7.08
CA GLN A 101 -11.03 17.32 -7.46
C GLN A 101 -10.71 17.19 -8.96
N ASN A 102 -10.88 15.98 -9.54
CA ASN A 102 -10.59 15.73 -10.94
C ASN A 102 -11.77 16.06 -11.88
N GLY A 103 -12.96 16.35 -11.32
CA GLY A 103 -14.16 16.72 -12.05
C GLY A 103 -15.02 15.54 -12.53
N GLN A 104 -14.50 14.32 -12.55
CA GLN A 104 -15.21 13.13 -13.02
C GLN A 104 -15.97 12.47 -11.86
N ARG A 105 -17.17 12.92 -11.54
CA ARG A 105 -17.99 12.42 -10.42
C ARG A 105 -18.99 11.35 -10.83
N GLN A 106 -19.42 11.34 -12.08
CA GLN A 106 -20.39 10.41 -12.66
C GLN A 106 -19.99 10.05 -14.12
N LEU A 107 -20.71 9.10 -14.71
CA LEU A 107 -20.35 8.54 -16.02
C LEU A 107 -20.34 9.56 -17.15
N ALA A 108 -21.23 10.54 -17.12
CA ALA A 108 -21.41 11.54 -18.18
C ALA A 108 -20.52 12.80 -18.03
N GLU A 109 -19.79 12.92 -16.94
CA GLU A 109 -18.86 14.02 -16.73
C GLU A 109 -17.49 13.71 -17.35
N GLY A 110 -16.69 14.73 -17.60
CA GLY A 110 -15.31 14.59 -18.08
C GLY A 110 -14.29 14.99 -17.02
N ILE A 111 -13.08 14.51 -17.19
CA ILE A 111 -11.95 14.94 -16.37
C ILE A 111 -11.67 16.43 -16.66
N ASP A 112 -11.48 17.21 -15.61
CA ASP A 112 -11.04 18.59 -15.71
C ASP A 112 -9.59 18.65 -16.21
N SER A 113 -9.41 18.89 -17.50
CA SER A 113 -8.10 18.93 -18.15
C SER A 113 -7.20 20.08 -17.67
N THR A 114 -7.72 21.01 -16.87
CA THR A 114 -6.92 22.08 -16.26
C THR A 114 -6.16 21.60 -15.03
N LYS A 115 -6.53 20.43 -14.49
CA LYS A 115 -5.82 19.82 -13.35
C LYS A 115 -4.50 19.21 -13.82
N THR A 116 -3.49 19.36 -12.99
CA THR A 116 -2.19 18.73 -13.23
C THR A 116 -2.27 17.27 -12.84
N PHE A 117 -1.94 16.39 -13.76
CA PHE A 117 -1.75 14.97 -13.53
C PHE A 117 -0.23 14.68 -13.44
N PHE A 118 0.14 13.64 -12.70
CA PHE A 118 1.54 13.24 -12.58
C PHE A 118 2.12 12.69 -13.89
#